data_70c48cd8e23a97ce129d519f73c667ca
#
_entry.id   70c48cd8e23a97ce129d519f73c667ca
#
_cell.length_a   1.000
_cell.length_b   1.000
_cell.length_c   1.000
_cell.angle_alpha   90.00
_cell.angle_beta   90.00
_cell.angle_gamma   90.00
#
_symmetry.space_group_name_H-M   'P 1'
#
loop_
_entity.id
_entity.type
_entity.pdbx_description
1 polymer ?
#
loop_
_entity_poly.entity_id
_entity_poly.type
_entity_poly.pdbx_seq_one_letter_code
_entity_poly.pdbx_strand_id
1 'polypeptide(L)'
;MSYSFHKKVSFRILLLALAFFDIMMLFAQNDSLGNATPIRLQEALLLGAQNNRQLKMVSLDAAIAEENISQAKSVQLPRIALNGGYTYIGNPKLYEGFYEESITVDYFNHQAFANIVSSMPIYSGGLIHKKIEQQKLLSQMQESAVKMTQAEVKNAITVYYFTLEKLYRQIEVTKQNIVNTDLRLNQLKSRVDNGQNLKSDLLRTELQQSAFKVSVFRNTNDIELVSNYLDILIGLPTNTILKPQIEENNIPSEEIKLQNSLSEAFQSREEIKRAEISIQLSESNLNITKSGFQPNINANLILNTEYPAQWPNYVNIINYWAAGISLNWDISSFYTIKHRIRGDKMQVDKSNIALEAAKNQIENEVKTAFVKYEESKRNITTYKKDVELSLSNYKIVKSRYDNDFALISDMVDAELQLNNAKISLVNANLDLIIQYYSLQFAMGKL
;
A
#
# COMPACT_ATOMS: atom_id res chain seq x y z
N MET A 1 70.58 -18.79 -13.04
CA MET A 1 69.15 -19.03 -12.83
C MET A 1 68.51 -18.13 -11.73
N SER A 2 69.20 -17.06 -11.30
CA SER A 2 68.75 -16.23 -10.15
C SER A 2 68.17 -14.83 -10.54
N TYR A 3 68.32 -14.39 -11.81
CA TYR A 3 67.90 -13.04 -12.23
C TYR A 3 66.45 -12.93 -12.70
N SER A 4 65.79 -14.06 -12.99
CA SER A 4 64.37 -14.12 -13.45
C SER A 4 63.33 -14.09 -12.33
N PHE A 5 63.72 -14.47 -11.12
CA PHE A 5 62.78 -14.58 -9.98
C PHE A 5 62.47 -13.21 -9.33
N HIS A 6 63.45 -12.31 -9.26
CA HIS A 6 63.25 -10.97 -8.69
C HIS A 6 62.37 -10.07 -9.55
N LYS A 7 62.44 -10.17 -10.89
CA LYS A 7 61.58 -9.38 -11.78
C LYS A 7 60.09 -9.74 -11.71
N LYS A 8 59.78 -11.07 -11.50
CA LYS A 8 58.37 -11.53 -11.36
C LYS A 8 57.75 -11.15 -10.03
N VAL A 9 58.53 -11.09 -8.96
CA VAL A 9 58.05 -10.66 -7.61
C VAL A 9 57.78 -9.16 -7.56
N SER A 10 58.67 -8.33 -8.13
CA SER A 10 58.45 -6.87 -8.22
C SER A 10 57.24 -6.48 -9.09
N PHE A 11 56.98 -7.22 -10.17
CA PHE A 11 55.82 -6.96 -11.04
C PHE A 11 54.50 -7.35 -10.40
N ARG A 12 54.46 -8.42 -9.57
CA ARG A 12 53.26 -8.81 -8.79
C ARG A 12 52.97 -7.86 -7.62
N ILE A 13 54.01 -7.33 -7.01
CA ILE A 13 53.82 -6.29 -5.93
C ILE A 13 53.34 -4.99 -6.54
N LEU A 14 53.82 -4.60 -7.72
CA LEU A 14 53.33 -3.42 -8.44
C LEU A 14 51.89 -3.54 -8.90
N LEU A 15 51.48 -4.75 -9.37
CA LEU A 15 50.07 -5.05 -9.75
C LEU A 15 49.15 -5.06 -8.53
N LEU A 16 49.59 -5.58 -7.38
CA LEU A 16 48.84 -5.52 -6.13
C LEU A 16 48.74 -4.10 -5.58
N ALA A 17 49.77 -3.28 -5.69
CA ALA A 17 49.72 -1.88 -5.31
C ALA A 17 48.82 -1.04 -6.23
N LEU A 18 48.78 -1.32 -7.53
CA LEU A 18 47.85 -0.69 -8.48
C LEU A 18 46.40 -1.12 -8.23
N ALA A 19 46.14 -2.41 -7.94
CA ALA A 19 44.82 -2.90 -7.58
C ALA A 19 44.32 -2.32 -6.22
N PHE A 20 45.25 -2.10 -5.29
CA PHE A 20 44.92 -1.44 -4.01
C PHE A 20 44.65 0.06 -4.18
N PHE A 21 45.33 0.71 -5.13
CA PHE A 21 45.12 2.13 -5.48
C PHE A 21 43.79 2.31 -6.22
N ASP A 22 43.42 1.42 -7.12
CA ASP A 22 42.10 1.41 -7.77
C ASP A 22 40.97 1.16 -6.78
N ILE A 23 41.16 0.26 -5.79
CA ILE A 23 40.18 0.02 -4.69
C ILE A 23 40.11 1.27 -3.80
N MET A 24 41.20 1.97 -3.50
CA MET A 24 41.17 3.23 -2.73
C MET A 24 40.50 4.37 -3.50
N MET A 25 40.65 4.43 -4.83
CA MET A 25 39.93 5.41 -5.67
C MET A 25 38.44 5.11 -5.77
N LEU A 26 38.01 3.85 -5.73
CA LEU A 26 36.60 3.49 -5.64
C LEU A 26 35.94 3.89 -4.30
N PHE A 27 36.71 3.96 -3.21
CA PHE A 27 36.23 4.47 -1.92
C PHE A 27 36.29 5.97 -1.75
N ALA A 28 36.98 6.71 -2.63
CA ALA A 28 37.13 8.14 -2.56
C ALA A 28 36.08 8.95 -3.35
N GLN A 29 35.15 8.30 -4.02
CA GLN A 29 34.08 8.95 -4.80
C GLN A 29 32.70 8.39 -4.50
N ASN A 30 32.20 8.65 -3.30
CA ASN A 30 30.77 8.62 -3.09
C ASN A 30 30.34 9.80 -2.22
N ASP A 31 30.42 11.00 -2.78
CA ASP A 31 29.54 12.10 -2.39
C ASP A 31 28.19 11.84 -3.06
N SER A 32 27.54 10.75 -2.61
CA SER A 32 26.23 10.30 -3.12
C SER A 32 25.16 11.41 -3.00
N LEU A 33 25.37 12.37 -2.12
CA LEU A 33 24.51 13.54 -1.92
C LEU A 33 24.75 14.67 -2.93
N GLY A 34 25.86 14.65 -3.71
CA GLY A 34 26.18 15.69 -4.69
C GLY A 34 25.24 15.72 -5.91
N ASN A 35 24.59 14.61 -6.22
CA ASN A 35 23.66 14.44 -7.35
C ASN A 35 22.20 14.28 -6.90
N ALA A 36 21.83 14.76 -5.72
CA ALA A 36 20.46 14.63 -5.21
C ALA A 36 19.47 15.45 -6.04
N THR A 37 18.42 14.80 -6.51
CA THR A 37 17.34 15.41 -7.30
C THR A 37 16.42 16.21 -6.38
N PRO A 38 16.27 17.53 -6.58
CA PRO A 38 15.37 18.34 -5.79
C PRO A 38 13.91 17.98 -6.10
N ILE A 39 13.06 17.87 -5.08
CA ILE A 39 11.65 17.56 -5.23
C ILE A 39 10.82 18.39 -4.25
N ARG A 40 9.66 18.91 -4.70
CA ARG A 40 8.66 19.57 -3.85
C ARG A 40 7.60 18.56 -3.39
N LEU A 41 6.99 18.82 -2.22
CA LEU A 41 5.93 17.93 -1.70
C LEU A 41 4.76 17.77 -2.69
N GLN A 42 4.29 18.86 -3.29
CA GLN A 42 3.19 18.82 -4.26
C GLN A 42 3.54 17.96 -5.49
N GLU A 43 4.76 18.05 -5.98
CA GLU A 43 5.25 17.26 -7.09
C GLU A 43 5.30 15.76 -6.72
N ALA A 44 5.83 15.44 -5.53
CA ALA A 44 5.86 14.06 -5.03
C ALA A 44 4.44 13.48 -4.89
N LEU A 45 3.47 14.25 -4.39
CA LEU A 45 2.07 13.83 -4.29
C LEU A 45 1.43 13.61 -5.66
N LEU A 46 1.71 14.46 -6.65
CA LEU A 46 1.20 14.29 -8.02
C LEU A 46 1.80 13.04 -8.68
N LEU A 47 3.11 12.86 -8.58
CA LEU A 47 3.79 11.65 -9.10
C LEU A 47 3.24 10.38 -8.44
N GLY A 48 3.04 10.41 -7.12
CA GLY A 48 2.43 9.29 -6.40
C GLY A 48 1.02 8.96 -6.87
N ALA A 49 0.19 9.97 -7.06
CA ALA A 49 -1.18 9.79 -7.58
C ALA A 49 -1.20 9.19 -9.00
N GLN A 50 -0.21 9.53 -9.85
CA GLN A 50 -0.14 9.06 -11.24
C GLN A 50 0.56 7.70 -11.38
N ASN A 51 1.61 7.45 -10.60
CA ASN A 51 2.55 6.37 -10.85
C ASN A 51 2.49 5.24 -9.82
N ASN A 52 1.90 5.46 -8.64
CA ASN A 52 1.87 4.45 -7.59
C ASN A 52 1.20 3.16 -8.07
N ARG A 53 1.92 2.04 -7.96
CA ARG A 53 1.47 0.73 -8.46
C ARG A 53 0.28 0.19 -7.68
N GLN A 54 0.27 0.39 -6.36
CA GLN A 54 -0.84 -0.05 -5.50
C GLN A 54 -2.13 0.70 -5.86
N LEU A 55 -2.05 2.01 -6.04
CA LEU A 55 -3.19 2.82 -6.45
C LEU A 55 -3.71 2.40 -7.84
N LYS A 56 -2.80 2.11 -8.79
CA LYS A 56 -3.18 1.58 -10.11
C LYS A 56 -3.91 0.23 -10.01
N MET A 57 -3.42 -0.70 -9.17
CA MET A 57 -4.08 -1.99 -8.98
C MET A 57 -5.50 -1.82 -8.43
N VAL A 58 -5.67 -1.05 -7.36
CA VAL A 58 -7.00 -0.83 -6.75
C VAL A 58 -7.94 -0.07 -7.70
N SER A 59 -7.40 0.84 -8.54
CA SER A 59 -8.20 1.52 -9.59
C SER A 59 -8.68 0.54 -10.68
N LEU A 60 -7.88 -0.45 -11.04
CA LEU A 60 -8.28 -1.52 -11.95
C LEU A 60 -9.34 -2.44 -11.30
N ASP A 61 -9.21 -2.73 -10.00
CA ASP A 61 -10.23 -3.51 -9.27
C ASP A 61 -11.59 -2.78 -9.27
N ALA A 62 -11.58 -1.45 -9.14
CA ALA A 62 -12.80 -0.65 -9.26
C ALA A 62 -13.40 -0.70 -10.68
N ALA A 63 -12.57 -0.61 -11.72
CA ALA A 63 -13.01 -0.77 -13.11
C ALA A 63 -13.57 -2.17 -13.37
N ILE A 64 -12.94 -3.22 -12.86
CA ILE A 64 -13.46 -4.60 -12.96
C ILE A 64 -14.83 -4.71 -12.25
N ALA A 65 -15.00 -4.07 -11.09
CA ALA A 65 -16.27 -4.07 -10.39
C ALA A 65 -17.39 -3.36 -11.18
N GLU A 66 -17.07 -2.32 -11.94
CA GLU A 66 -18.01 -1.65 -12.83
C GLU A 66 -18.41 -2.55 -14.02
N GLU A 67 -17.45 -3.27 -14.63
CA GLU A 67 -17.75 -4.26 -15.68
C GLU A 67 -18.63 -5.41 -15.14
N ASN A 68 -18.46 -5.81 -13.88
CA ASN A 68 -19.32 -6.81 -13.26
C ASN A 68 -20.79 -6.36 -13.15
N ILE A 69 -21.07 -5.05 -13.04
CA ILE A 69 -22.44 -4.52 -13.14
C ILE A 69 -22.99 -4.76 -14.55
N SER A 70 -22.20 -4.49 -15.58
CA SER A 70 -22.57 -4.73 -16.98
C SER A 70 -22.81 -6.21 -17.26
N GLN A 71 -21.97 -7.08 -16.71
CA GLN A 71 -22.14 -8.53 -16.76
C GLN A 71 -23.42 -8.97 -16.05
N ALA A 72 -23.72 -8.44 -14.86
CA ALA A 72 -24.96 -8.77 -14.15
C ALA A 72 -26.23 -8.33 -14.92
N LYS A 73 -26.18 -7.18 -15.61
CA LYS A 73 -27.24 -6.71 -16.48
C LYS A 73 -27.45 -7.62 -17.69
N SER A 74 -26.37 -8.20 -18.25
CA SER A 74 -26.46 -9.08 -19.42
C SER A 74 -27.28 -10.36 -19.17
N VAL A 75 -27.46 -10.75 -17.91
CA VAL A 75 -28.32 -11.89 -17.53
C VAL A 75 -29.79 -11.65 -17.88
N GLN A 76 -30.22 -10.39 -18.10
CA GLN A 76 -31.56 -10.05 -18.57
C GLN A 76 -31.76 -10.32 -20.05
N LEU A 77 -30.68 -10.50 -20.83
CA LEU A 77 -30.73 -10.72 -22.27
C LEU A 77 -30.95 -12.20 -22.58
N PRO A 78 -31.48 -12.53 -23.77
CA PRO A 78 -31.58 -13.91 -24.22
C PRO A 78 -30.20 -14.58 -24.27
N ARG A 79 -30.07 -15.73 -23.64
CA ARG A 79 -28.92 -16.61 -23.77
C ARG A 79 -29.12 -17.52 -24.96
N ILE A 80 -28.28 -17.40 -25.97
CA ILE A 80 -28.33 -18.19 -27.23
C ILE A 80 -27.17 -19.18 -27.17
N ALA A 81 -27.46 -20.47 -27.38
CA ALA A 81 -26.48 -21.53 -27.48
C ALA A 81 -26.71 -22.37 -28.73
N LEU A 82 -25.64 -22.66 -29.45
CA LEU A 82 -25.61 -23.64 -30.55
C LEU A 82 -25.00 -24.93 -29.97
N ASN A 83 -25.74 -26.03 -30.07
CA ASN A 83 -25.27 -27.35 -29.69
C ASN A 83 -25.35 -28.26 -30.92
N GLY A 84 -24.41 -29.17 -31.05
CA GLY A 84 -24.42 -30.18 -32.11
C GLY A 84 -23.65 -31.41 -31.64
N GLY A 85 -24.06 -32.54 -32.09
CA GLY A 85 -23.45 -33.80 -31.75
C GLY A 85 -23.61 -34.84 -32.87
N TYR A 86 -22.64 -35.71 -32.96
CA TYR A 86 -22.68 -36.93 -33.77
C TYR A 86 -22.30 -38.10 -32.86
N THR A 87 -23.10 -39.15 -32.92
CA THR A 87 -22.90 -40.37 -32.16
C THR A 87 -22.95 -41.57 -33.06
N TYR A 88 -21.97 -42.46 -32.97
CA TYR A 88 -22.06 -43.79 -33.51
C TYR A 88 -22.42 -44.77 -32.44
N ILE A 89 -23.54 -45.50 -32.61
CA ILE A 89 -23.99 -46.49 -31.65
C ILE A 89 -23.74 -47.87 -32.26
N GLY A 90 -22.99 -48.70 -31.59
CA GLY A 90 -22.82 -50.12 -31.98
C GLY A 90 -24.14 -50.85 -31.92
N ASN A 91 -24.29 -51.94 -32.71
CA ASN A 91 -25.52 -52.69 -32.76
C ASN A 91 -26.00 -53.13 -31.39
N PRO A 92 -27.10 -52.61 -30.88
CA PRO A 92 -27.61 -52.98 -29.56
C PRO A 92 -28.13 -54.41 -29.60
N LYS A 93 -27.84 -55.15 -28.53
CA LYS A 93 -28.44 -56.45 -28.29
C LYS A 93 -29.57 -56.36 -27.27
N LEU A 94 -30.74 -56.87 -27.62
CA LEU A 94 -31.85 -57.01 -26.67
C LEU A 94 -31.74 -58.41 -26.06
N TYR A 95 -31.80 -58.49 -24.72
CA TYR A 95 -31.78 -59.75 -24.00
C TYR A 95 -33.14 -60.06 -23.44
N GLU A 96 -33.64 -61.27 -23.64
CA GLU A 96 -34.80 -61.75 -22.91
C GLU A 96 -34.34 -62.43 -21.61
N GLY A 97 -34.98 -62.05 -20.50
CA GLY A 97 -34.57 -62.51 -19.16
C GLY A 97 -33.22 -61.94 -18.69
N PHE A 98 -32.59 -62.69 -17.77
CA PHE A 98 -31.25 -62.34 -17.27
C PHE A 98 -30.16 -62.81 -18.22
N TYR A 99 -30.03 -62.17 -19.43
CA TYR A 99 -28.98 -62.43 -20.41
C TYR A 99 -29.02 -63.84 -21.09
N GLU A 100 -30.18 -64.49 -21.09
CA GLU A 100 -30.28 -65.87 -21.59
C GLU A 100 -30.34 -65.98 -23.13
N GLU A 101 -31.04 -65.05 -23.80
CA GLU A 101 -31.08 -64.97 -25.27
C GLU A 101 -30.87 -63.52 -25.74
N SER A 102 -30.12 -63.29 -26.80
CA SER A 102 -29.92 -61.95 -27.37
C SER A 102 -30.40 -61.85 -28.80
N ILE A 103 -31.23 -60.86 -29.05
CA ILE A 103 -31.67 -60.47 -30.38
C ILE A 103 -30.92 -59.20 -30.81
N THR A 104 -30.23 -59.28 -31.96
CA THR A 104 -29.65 -58.05 -32.54
C THR A 104 -30.79 -57.24 -33.14
N VAL A 105 -30.94 -56.03 -32.66
CA VAL A 105 -31.93 -55.09 -33.18
C VAL A 105 -31.31 -54.24 -34.29
N ASP A 106 -32.00 -54.13 -35.41
CA ASP A 106 -31.62 -53.14 -36.43
C ASP A 106 -31.80 -51.71 -35.86
N TYR A 107 -30.67 -51.09 -35.59
CA TYR A 107 -30.60 -49.76 -34.97
C TYR A 107 -29.86 -48.79 -35.88
N PHE A 108 -30.26 -47.55 -35.83
CA PHE A 108 -29.54 -46.50 -36.60
C PHE A 108 -28.20 -46.19 -35.89
N ASN A 109 -27.14 -46.72 -36.45
CA ASN A 109 -25.82 -46.60 -35.89
C ASN A 109 -25.28 -45.13 -35.92
N HIS A 110 -25.76 -44.33 -36.83
CA HIS A 110 -25.37 -42.93 -37.04
C HIS A 110 -26.44 -42.00 -36.56
N GLN A 111 -26.16 -41.23 -35.54
CA GLN A 111 -27.07 -40.20 -35.00
C GLN A 111 -26.37 -38.85 -35.04
N ALA A 112 -27.06 -37.83 -35.49
CA ALA A 112 -26.55 -36.47 -35.50
C ALA A 112 -27.67 -35.50 -35.12
N PHE A 113 -27.31 -34.46 -34.37
CA PHE A 113 -28.22 -33.37 -34.10
C PHE A 113 -27.51 -32.03 -34.11
N ALA A 114 -28.26 -30.99 -34.44
CA ALA A 114 -27.84 -29.60 -34.28
C ALA A 114 -29.05 -28.78 -33.78
N ASN A 115 -28.86 -28.02 -32.72
CA ASN A 115 -29.90 -27.17 -32.22
C ASN A 115 -29.39 -25.77 -31.80
N ILE A 116 -30.21 -24.77 -31.99
CA ILE A 116 -30.06 -23.45 -31.43
C ILE A 116 -31.11 -23.30 -30.35
N VAL A 117 -30.63 -23.07 -29.11
CA VAL A 117 -31.52 -22.88 -27.96
C VAL A 117 -31.35 -21.43 -27.49
N SER A 118 -32.46 -20.71 -27.37
CA SER A 118 -32.51 -19.38 -26.76
C SER A 118 -33.37 -19.45 -25.50
N SER A 119 -32.86 -18.93 -24.40
CA SER A 119 -33.61 -18.82 -23.15
C SER A 119 -33.48 -17.43 -22.58
N MET A 120 -34.58 -16.80 -22.18
CA MET A 120 -34.65 -15.46 -21.62
C MET A 120 -35.49 -15.47 -20.34
N PRO A 121 -34.97 -14.96 -19.20
CA PRO A 121 -35.75 -14.85 -17.97
C PRO A 121 -36.79 -13.72 -18.14
N ILE A 122 -38.07 -14.05 -17.99
CA ILE A 122 -39.19 -13.09 -17.95
C ILE A 122 -39.43 -12.62 -16.52
N TYR A 123 -39.35 -13.55 -15.56
CA TYR A 123 -39.55 -13.28 -14.16
C TYR A 123 -38.69 -14.23 -13.31
N SER A 124 -38.01 -13.68 -12.32
CA SER A 124 -37.11 -14.42 -11.43
C SER A 124 -37.28 -14.01 -9.97
N GLY A 125 -38.52 -13.62 -9.56
CA GLY A 125 -38.76 -13.17 -8.18
C GLY A 125 -37.96 -11.92 -7.76
N GLY A 126 -37.52 -11.11 -8.73
CA GLY A 126 -36.67 -9.96 -8.48
C GLY A 126 -35.19 -10.30 -8.27
N LEU A 127 -34.79 -11.59 -8.36
CA LEU A 127 -33.41 -12.04 -8.13
C LEU A 127 -32.39 -11.31 -8.98
N ILE A 128 -32.65 -11.18 -10.30
CA ILE A 128 -31.71 -10.53 -11.22
C ILE A 128 -31.53 -9.06 -10.86
N HIS A 129 -32.62 -8.37 -10.53
CA HIS A 129 -32.56 -6.96 -10.12
C HIS A 129 -31.73 -6.76 -8.83
N LYS A 130 -31.97 -7.62 -7.82
CA LYS A 130 -31.23 -7.61 -6.56
C LYS A 130 -29.74 -7.94 -6.75
N LYS A 131 -29.41 -8.85 -7.69
CA LYS A 131 -28.00 -9.13 -8.03
C LYS A 131 -27.32 -7.95 -8.72
N ILE A 132 -28.02 -7.22 -9.58
CA ILE A 132 -27.50 -5.99 -10.19
C ILE A 132 -27.27 -4.93 -9.13
N GLU A 133 -28.20 -4.75 -8.18
CA GLU A 133 -28.04 -3.84 -7.05
C GLU A 133 -26.84 -4.23 -6.16
N GLN A 134 -26.68 -5.51 -5.88
CA GLN A 134 -25.52 -6.04 -5.16
C GLN A 134 -24.20 -5.70 -5.88
N GLN A 135 -24.11 -5.86 -7.21
CA GLN A 135 -22.91 -5.50 -7.94
C GLN A 135 -22.61 -3.98 -7.91
N LYS A 136 -23.66 -3.14 -7.90
CA LYS A 136 -23.47 -1.69 -7.69
C LYS A 136 -22.90 -1.38 -6.31
N LEU A 137 -23.36 -2.03 -5.25
CA LEU A 137 -22.80 -1.86 -3.91
C LEU A 137 -21.35 -2.34 -3.84
N LEU A 138 -21.01 -3.45 -4.51
CA LEU A 138 -19.62 -3.92 -4.60
C LEU A 138 -18.72 -2.92 -5.37
N SER A 139 -19.23 -2.32 -6.44
CA SER A 139 -18.52 -1.26 -7.16
C SER A 139 -18.26 -0.03 -6.27
N GLN A 140 -19.26 0.43 -5.52
CA GLN A 140 -19.10 1.53 -4.56
C GLN A 140 -18.08 1.19 -3.46
N MET A 141 -18.03 -0.07 -3.02
CA MET A 141 -17.03 -0.53 -2.05
C MET A 141 -15.61 -0.45 -2.62
N GLN A 142 -15.42 -0.76 -3.91
CA GLN A 142 -14.12 -0.63 -4.57
C GLN A 142 -13.74 0.83 -4.84
N GLU A 143 -14.69 1.70 -5.17
CA GLU A 143 -14.44 3.15 -5.26
C GLU A 143 -13.95 3.73 -3.92
N SER A 144 -14.57 3.33 -2.80
CA SER A 144 -14.09 3.71 -1.47
C SER A 144 -12.69 3.15 -1.19
N ALA A 145 -12.36 1.94 -1.67
CA ALA A 145 -11.02 1.37 -1.54
C ALA A 145 -9.96 2.21 -2.29
N VAL A 146 -10.29 2.72 -3.48
CA VAL A 146 -9.42 3.65 -4.24
C VAL A 146 -9.12 4.90 -3.42
N LYS A 147 -10.15 5.53 -2.85
CA LYS A 147 -9.98 6.75 -2.03
C LYS A 147 -9.16 6.49 -0.77
N MET A 148 -9.38 5.35 -0.09
CA MET A 148 -8.57 4.94 1.06
C MET A 148 -7.10 4.79 0.67
N THR A 149 -6.80 4.02 -0.38
CA THR A 149 -5.44 3.80 -0.86
C THR A 149 -4.79 5.12 -1.29
N GLN A 150 -5.55 6.03 -1.93
CA GLN A 150 -5.05 7.35 -2.30
C GLN A 150 -4.65 8.18 -1.06
N ALA A 151 -5.44 8.17 0.00
CA ALA A 151 -5.14 8.85 1.25
C ALA A 151 -3.92 8.22 1.95
N GLU A 152 -3.82 6.88 1.99
CA GLU A 152 -2.68 6.15 2.53
C GLU A 152 -1.37 6.50 1.80
N VAL A 153 -1.40 6.50 0.46
CA VAL A 153 -0.25 6.84 -0.38
C VAL A 153 0.18 8.28 -0.14
N LYS A 154 -0.76 9.24 -0.09
CA LYS A 154 -0.46 10.64 0.21
C LYS A 154 0.17 10.81 1.59
N ASN A 155 -0.38 10.15 2.61
CA ASN A 155 0.18 10.17 3.97
C ASN A 155 1.59 9.58 4.01
N ALA A 156 1.82 8.43 3.40
CA ALA A 156 3.13 7.79 3.35
C ALA A 156 4.18 8.69 2.64
N ILE A 157 3.83 9.27 1.49
CA ILE A 157 4.71 10.24 0.78
C ILE A 157 5.05 11.41 1.68
N THR A 158 4.07 11.98 2.37
CA THR A 158 4.27 13.12 3.26
C THR A 158 5.21 12.78 4.41
N VAL A 159 5.01 11.64 5.06
CA VAL A 159 5.86 11.16 6.16
C VAL A 159 7.30 10.94 5.69
N TYR A 160 7.52 10.24 4.58
CA TYR A 160 8.88 10.00 4.06
C TYR A 160 9.55 11.28 3.56
N TYR A 161 8.80 12.19 2.94
CA TYR A 161 9.31 13.49 2.49
C TYR A 161 9.87 14.33 3.65
N PHE A 162 9.12 14.48 4.75
CA PHE A 162 9.59 15.23 5.91
C PHE A 162 10.63 14.46 6.74
N THR A 163 10.60 13.11 6.71
CA THR A 163 11.67 12.31 7.30
C THR A 163 12.99 12.51 6.55
N LEU A 164 12.93 12.59 5.22
CA LEU A 164 14.10 12.86 4.39
C LEU A 164 14.69 14.24 4.70
N GLU A 165 13.86 15.28 4.79
CA GLU A 165 14.28 16.62 5.20
C GLU A 165 14.94 16.64 6.59
N LYS A 166 14.35 15.90 7.53
CA LYS A 166 14.88 15.75 8.89
C LYS A 166 16.32 15.22 8.89
N LEU A 167 16.60 14.20 8.08
CA LEU A 167 17.93 13.62 7.91
C LEU A 167 18.93 14.62 7.30
N TYR A 168 18.52 15.37 6.27
CA TYR A 168 19.37 16.42 5.70
C TYR A 168 19.71 17.52 6.71
N ARG A 169 18.75 17.99 7.50
CA ARG A 169 18.97 18.99 8.54
C ARG A 169 19.88 18.48 9.67
N GLN A 170 19.74 17.22 10.06
CA GLN A 170 20.64 16.60 11.04
C GLN A 170 22.08 16.53 10.54
N ILE A 171 22.28 16.17 9.26
CA ILE A 171 23.62 16.18 8.63
C ILE A 171 24.18 17.60 8.61
N GLU A 172 23.40 18.62 8.28
CA GLU A 172 23.84 20.02 8.26
C GLU A 172 24.36 20.45 9.63
N VAL A 173 23.58 20.21 10.71
CA VAL A 173 23.99 20.51 12.08
C VAL A 173 25.28 19.76 12.47
N THR A 174 25.36 18.47 12.13
CA THR A 174 26.51 17.62 12.50
C THR A 174 27.77 17.99 11.71
N LYS A 175 27.65 18.31 10.41
CA LYS A 175 28.78 18.81 9.59
C LYS A 175 29.37 20.09 10.15
N GLN A 176 28.54 21.02 10.63
CA GLN A 176 29.03 22.25 11.28
C GLN A 176 29.87 21.93 12.53
N ASN A 177 29.48 20.93 13.31
CA ASN A 177 30.25 20.50 14.50
C ASN A 177 31.56 19.80 14.11
N ILE A 178 31.61 19.06 13.01
CA ILE A 178 32.86 18.48 12.49
C ILE A 178 33.84 19.60 12.14
N VAL A 179 33.39 20.64 11.46
CA VAL A 179 34.26 21.81 11.13
C VAL A 179 34.78 22.47 12.39
N ASN A 180 33.96 22.70 13.41
CA ASN A 180 34.37 23.29 14.68
C ASN A 180 35.39 22.41 15.42
N THR A 181 35.17 21.08 15.40
CA THR A 181 36.08 20.11 16.02
C THR A 181 37.41 20.01 15.28
N ASP A 182 37.43 20.12 13.93
CA ASP A 182 38.67 20.18 13.13
C ASP A 182 39.54 21.38 13.52
N LEU A 183 38.93 22.55 13.66
CA LEU A 183 39.63 23.74 14.12
C LEU A 183 40.27 23.56 15.48
N ARG A 184 39.52 22.93 16.41
CA ARG A 184 40.00 22.62 17.77
C ARG A 184 41.12 21.59 17.74
N LEU A 185 41.03 20.54 16.97
CA LEU A 185 42.07 19.52 16.81
C LEU A 185 43.39 20.13 16.36
N ASN A 186 43.34 21.05 15.40
CA ASN A 186 44.56 21.74 14.92
C ASN A 186 45.18 22.58 16.05
N GLN A 187 44.39 23.29 16.86
CA GLN A 187 44.89 24.04 18.02
C GLN A 187 45.48 23.12 19.11
N LEU A 188 44.77 22.01 19.41
CA LEU A 188 45.23 21.04 20.43
C LEU A 188 46.55 20.36 20.02
N LYS A 189 46.71 19.97 18.74
CA LYS A 189 47.95 19.38 18.24
C LYS A 189 49.15 20.29 18.56
N SER A 190 49.03 21.57 18.20
CA SER A 190 50.09 22.55 18.49
C SER A 190 50.38 22.72 19.99
N ARG A 191 49.33 22.71 20.85
CA ARG A 191 49.48 22.82 22.31
C ARG A 191 50.11 21.55 22.94
N VAL A 192 49.76 20.36 22.45
CA VAL A 192 50.32 19.07 22.89
C VAL A 192 51.82 19.00 22.50
N ASP A 193 52.15 19.38 21.26
CA ASP A 193 53.53 19.40 20.75
C ASP A 193 54.44 20.36 21.59
N ASN A 194 53.83 21.44 22.10
CA ASN A 194 54.52 22.40 23.01
C ASN A 194 54.43 22.00 24.51
N GLY A 195 53.89 20.83 24.83
CA GLY A 195 53.77 20.34 26.21
C GLY A 195 52.74 21.07 27.08
N GLN A 196 51.86 21.87 26.49
CA GLN A 196 50.84 22.66 27.22
C GLN A 196 49.54 21.87 27.51
N ASN A 197 49.22 20.85 26.70
CA ASN A 197 48.05 19.97 26.89
C ASN A 197 48.45 18.49 26.90
N LEU A 198 47.59 17.66 27.50
CA LEU A 198 47.80 16.23 27.53
C LEU A 198 47.45 15.57 26.21
N LYS A 199 48.16 14.50 25.86
CA LYS A 199 47.83 13.68 24.69
C LYS A 199 46.41 13.05 24.80
N SER A 200 45.94 12.79 26.01
CA SER A 200 44.57 12.32 26.28
C SER A 200 43.48 13.30 25.80
N ASP A 201 43.75 14.62 25.84
CA ASP A 201 42.83 15.67 25.40
C ASP A 201 42.67 15.66 23.89
N LEU A 202 43.79 15.47 23.18
CA LEU A 202 43.76 15.30 21.70
C LEU A 202 42.97 14.05 21.32
N LEU A 203 43.28 12.89 21.94
CA LEU A 203 42.58 11.63 21.65
C LEU A 203 41.07 11.71 21.94
N ARG A 204 40.66 12.39 23.02
CA ARG A 204 39.24 12.61 23.35
C ARG A 204 38.53 13.41 22.25
N THR A 205 39.16 14.46 21.73
CA THR A 205 38.60 15.30 20.69
C THR A 205 38.55 14.57 19.33
N GLU A 206 39.54 13.71 19.03
CA GLU A 206 39.52 12.83 17.84
C GLU A 206 38.39 11.80 17.94
N LEU A 207 38.14 11.20 19.10
CA LEU A 207 37.02 10.29 19.33
C LEU A 207 35.65 10.99 19.11
N GLN A 208 35.52 12.24 19.61
CA GLN A 208 34.30 13.03 19.39
C GLN A 208 34.06 13.29 17.90
N GLN A 209 35.12 13.70 17.18
CA GLN A 209 35.03 13.92 15.74
C GLN A 209 34.62 12.64 14.99
N SER A 210 35.22 11.50 15.38
CA SER A 210 34.89 10.20 14.81
C SER A 210 33.39 9.87 15.02
N ALA A 211 32.87 10.15 16.22
CA ALA A 211 31.44 9.95 16.51
C ALA A 211 30.53 10.82 15.62
N PHE A 212 30.90 12.07 15.37
CA PHE A 212 30.17 12.94 14.43
C PHE A 212 30.24 12.43 13.00
N LYS A 213 31.41 11.97 12.52
CA LYS A 213 31.57 11.39 11.19
C LYS A 213 30.72 10.13 11.02
N VAL A 214 30.67 9.25 12.04
CA VAL A 214 29.80 8.07 12.03
C VAL A 214 28.31 8.47 11.96
N SER A 215 27.92 9.52 12.69
CA SER A 215 26.54 10.04 12.63
C SER A 215 26.18 10.56 11.24
N VAL A 216 27.07 11.31 10.60
CA VAL A 216 26.86 11.77 9.20
C VAL A 216 26.73 10.58 8.26
N PHE A 217 27.64 9.59 8.38
CA PHE A 217 27.58 8.39 7.52
C PHE A 217 26.26 7.61 7.70
N ARG A 218 25.81 7.42 8.93
CA ARG A 218 24.52 6.76 9.22
C ARG A 218 23.36 7.51 8.60
N ASN A 219 23.26 8.83 8.81
CA ASN A 219 22.20 9.63 8.25
C ASN A 219 22.25 9.66 6.70
N THR A 220 23.43 9.55 6.10
CA THR A 220 23.58 9.46 4.63
C THR A 220 22.99 8.13 4.12
N ASN A 221 23.27 7.02 4.79
CA ASN A 221 22.67 5.73 4.45
C ASN A 221 21.14 5.75 4.65
N ASP A 222 20.66 6.39 5.73
CA ASP A 222 19.23 6.54 5.98
C ASP A 222 18.54 7.38 4.91
N ILE A 223 19.22 8.43 4.36
CA ILE A 223 18.73 9.20 3.21
C ILE A 223 18.55 8.30 1.99
N GLU A 224 19.50 7.44 1.70
CA GLU A 224 19.40 6.50 0.58
C GLU A 224 18.22 5.56 0.76
N LEU A 225 18.05 4.96 1.94
CA LEU A 225 16.92 4.06 2.25
C LEU A 225 15.58 4.78 2.14
N VAL A 226 15.45 5.96 2.73
CA VAL A 226 14.19 6.74 2.70
C VAL A 226 13.88 7.25 1.29
N SER A 227 14.92 7.65 0.51
CA SER A 227 14.75 8.00 -0.91
C SER A 227 14.20 6.81 -1.71
N ASN A 228 14.75 5.60 -1.50
CA ASN A 228 14.25 4.41 -2.18
C ASN A 228 12.79 4.10 -1.85
N TYR A 229 12.36 4.26 -0.59
CA TYR A 229 10.94 4.11 -0.22
C TYR A 229 10.06 5.15 -0.93
N LEU A 230 10.52 6.39 -1.00
CA LEU A 230 9.80 7.46 -1.68
C LEU A 230 9.75 7.23 -3.19
N ASP A 231 10.86 6.80 -3.82
CA ASP A 231 10.92 6.43 -5.24
C ASP A 231 9.88 5.37 -5.61
N ILE A 232 9.74 4.32 -4.78
CA ILE A 232 8.73 3.27 -4.97
C ILE A 232 7.32 3.86 -4.91
N LEU A 233 7.05 4.75 -3.96
CA LEU A 233 5.74 5.37 -3.79
C LEU A 233 5.36 6.28 -4.95
N ILE A 234 6.33 7.06 -5.47
CA ILE A 234 6.11 8.05 -6.54
C ILE A 234 6.42 7.51 -7.95
N GLY A 235 6.90 6.25 -8.03
CA GLY A 235 7.15 5.56 -9.29
C GLY A 235 8.40 6.03 -10.04
N LEU A 236 9.39 6.57 -9.33
CA LEU A 236 10.71 6.85 -9.88
C LEU A 236 11.61 5.61 -9.91
N PRO A 237 12.70 5.61 -10.69
CA PRO A 237 13.70 4.56 -10.63
C PRO A 237 14.30 4.46 -9.22
N THR A 238 14.41 3.25 -8.68
CA THR A 238 15.09 2.99 -7.42
C THR A 238 16.54 3.43 -7.53
N ASN A 239 17.10 4.01 -6.45
CA ASN A 239 18.40 4.64 -6.33
C ASN A 239 18.46 6.12 -6.79
N THR A 240 17.35 6.80 -6.93
CA THR A 240 17.34 8.26 -7.09
C THR A 240 17.49 8.89 -5.71
N ILE A 241 18.58 9.59 -5.46
CA ILE A 241 18.72 10.34 -4.20
C ILE A 241 17.87 11.60 -4.30
N LEU A 242 16.88 11.71 -3.42
CA LEU A 242 15.94 12.84 -3.41
C LEU A 242 16.34 13.87 -2.36
N LYS A 243 16.18 15.15 -2.68
CA LYS A 243 16.36 16.25 -1.73
C LYS A 243 15.09 17.11 -1.65
N PRO A 244 14.40 17.11 -0.51
CA PRO A 244 13.22 17.94 -0.30
C PRO A 244 13.51 19.43 -0.47
N GLN A 245 12.57 20.16 -1.07
CA GLN A 245 12.57 21.62 -1.14
C GLN A 245 11.40 22.14 -0.30
N ILE A 246 11.67 22.59 0.93
CA ILE A 246 10.66 23.13 1.84
C ILE A 246 10.58 24.65 1.67
N GLU A 247 9.37 25.13 1.44
CA GLU A 247 9.05 26.56 1.59
C GLU A 247 8.79 26.84 3.08
N GLU A 248 9.45 27.85 3.64
CA GLU A 248 9.54 28.11 5.10
C GLU A 248 8.20 28.33 5.85
N ASN A 249 7.04 28.39 5.16
CA ASN A 249 5.76 28.79 5.72
C ASN A 249 4.77 27.62 6.00
N ASN A 250 5.20 26.38 6.08
CA ASN A 250 4.31 25.21 6.17
C ASN A 250 3.92 24.78 7.60
N ILE A 251 4.10 25.60 8.61
CA ILE A 251 3.61 25.28 9.96
C ILE A 251 2.17 25.76 10.10
N PRO A 252 1.19 24.84 10.23
CA PRO A 252 -0.20 25.22 10.42
C PRO A 252 -0.37 26.00 11.72
N SER A 253 -0.97 27.18 11.64
CA SER A 253 -1.25 28.03 12.80
C SER A 253 -2.66 27.82 13.38
N GLU A 254 -3.45 26.90 12.82
CA GLU A 254 -4.82 26.64 13.26
C GLU A 254 -4.87 25.91 14.60
N GLU A 255 -5.75 26.37 15.48
CA GLU A 255 -6.09 25.67 16.72
C GLU A 255 -7.05 24.53 16.41
N ILE A 256 -6.52 23.30 16.36
CA ILE A 256 -7.31 22.09 16.12
C ILE A 256 -7.92 21.65 17.44
N LYS A 257 -9.25 21.39 17.46
CA LYS A 257 -9.98 20.87 18.62
C LYS A 257 -10.35 19.41 18.41
N LEU A 258 -10.11 18.55 19.42
CA LEU A 258 -10.39 17.12 19.34
C LEU A 258 -11.84 16.83 18.92
N GLN A 259 -12.82 17.55 19.48
CA GLN A 259 -14.24 17.31 19.19
C GLN A 259 -14.58 17.55 17.71
N ASN A 260 -14.01 18.59 17.12
CA ASN A 260 -14.18 18.87 15.69
C ASN A 260 -13.52 17.79 14.84
N SER A 261 -12.30 17.37 15.21
CA SER A 261 -11.56 16.30 14.52
C SER A 261 -12.33 14.97 14.50
N LEU A 262 -12.96 14.60 15.61
CA LEU A 262 -13.79 13.39 15.68
C LEU A 262 -15.03 13.50 14.80
N SER A 263 -15.73 14.66 14.86
CA SER A 263 -16.92 14.89 14.04
C SER A 263 -16.61 14.82 12.53
N GLU A 264 -15.50 15.41 12.11
CA GLU A 264 -15.04 15.36 10.72
C GLU A 264 -14.64 13.96 10.28
N ALA A 265 -13.91 13.23 11.13
CA ALA A 265 -13.52 11.85 10.85
C ALA A 265 -14.74 10.94 10.61
N PHE A 266 -15.77 11.05 11.45
CA PHE A 266 -16.98 10.24 11.29
C PHE A 266 -17.76 10.56 10.01
N GLN A 267 -17.60 11.76 9.44
CA GLN A 267 -18.24 12.16 8.18
C GLN A 267 -17.41 11.82 6.95
N SER A 268 -16.06 11.88 7.06
CA SER A 268 -15.16 11.86 5.91
C SER A 268 -14.45 10.54 5.68
N ARG A 269 -14.28 9.72 6.73
CA ARG A 269 -13.52 8.46 6.64
C ARG A 269 -14.24 7.42 5.77
N GLU A 270 -13.54 6.97 4.74
CA GLU A 270 -14.07 5.97 3.79
C GLU A 270 -14.29 4.60 4.44
N GLU A 271 -13.60 4.28 5.55
CA GLU A 271 -13.81 3.04 6.31
C GLU A 271 -15.23 2.95 6.90
N ILE A 272 -15.79 4.09 7.35
CA ILE A 272 -17.19 4.13 7.83
C ILE A 272 -18.14 3.88 6.68
N LYS A 273 -17.94 4.56 5.55
CA LYS A 273 -18.77 4.36 4.34
C LYS A 273 -18.73 2.92 3.87
N ARG A 274 -17.54 2.28 3.88
CA ARG A 274 -17.39 0.85 3.54
C ARG A 274 -18.13 -0.05 4.50
N ALA A 275 -18.10 0.24 5.81
CA ALA A 275 -18.85 -0.52 6.79
C ALA A 275 -20.38 -0.37 6.58
N GLU A 276 -20.86 0.84 6.24
CA GLU A 276 -22.26 1.08 5.87
C GLU A 276 -22.66 0.33 4.59
N ILE A 277 -21.82 0.36 3.55
CA ILE A 277 -22.05 -0.44 2.33
C ILE A 277 -22.05 -1.95 2.65
N SER A 278 -21.22 -2.42 3.59
CA SER A 278 -21.21 -3.82 4.03
C SER A 278 -22.52 -4.24 4.69
N ILE A 279 -23.20 -3.35 5.44
CA ILE A 279 -24.54 -3.58 5.97
C ILE A 279 -25.52 -3.73 4.80
N GLN A 280 -25.52 -2.78 3.85
CA GLN A 280 -26.40 -2.83 2.68
C GLN A 280 -26.17 -4.10 1.83
N LEU A 281 -24.93 -4.56 1.70
CA LEU A 281 -24.59 -5.82 1.04
C LEU A 281 -25.19 -7.03 1.78
N SER A 282 -25.10 -7.02 3.11
CA SER A 282 -25.68 -8.10 3.93
C SER A 282 -27.21 -8.13 3.82
N GLU A 283 -27.86 -6.96 3.80
CA GLU A 283 -29.31 -6.82 3.55
C GLU A 283 -29.69 -7.25 2.13
N SER A 284 -28.88 -6.87 1.12
CA SER A 284 -29.07 -7.31 -0.26
C SER A 284 -28.98 -8.84 -0.37
N ASN A 285 -28.01 -9.48 0.29
CA ASN A 285 -27.88 -10.93 0.36
C ASN A 285 -29.12 -11.60 1.00
N LEU A 286 -29.60 -11.05 2.12
CA LEU A 286 -30.84 -11.50 2.75
C LEU A 286 -32.03 -11.42 1.78
N ASN A 287 -32.13 -10.33 1.02
CA ASN A 287 -33.18 -10.12 0.04
C ASN A 287 -33.05 -11.04 -1.19
N ILE A 288 -31.82 -11.36 -1.62
CA ILE A 288 -31.53 -12.38 -2.63
C ILE A 288 -31.98 -13.75 -2.15
N THR A 289 -31.67 -14.12 -0.91
CA THR A 289 -32.11 -15.38 -0.31
C THR A 289 -33.64 -15.47 -0.27
N LYS A 290 -34.33 -14.40 0.13
CA LYS A 290 -35.82 -14.36 0.14
C LYS A 290 -36.41 -14.49 -1.26
N SER A 291 -35.73 -14.10 -2.34
CA SER A 291 -36.23 -14.28 -3.70
C SER A 291 -36.38 -15.76 -4.11
N GLY A 292 -35.71 -16.66 -3.42
CA GLY A 292 -35.87 -18.11 -3.61
C GLY A 292 -37.25 -18.68 -3.25
N PHE A 293 -38.13 -17.90 -2.61
CA PHE A 293 -39.53 -18.26 -2.44
C PHE A 293 -40.39 -18.04 -3.69
N GLN A 294 -39.86 -17.31 -4.68
CA GLN A 294 -40.61 -16.91 -5.86
C GLN A 294 -40.35 -17.89 -7.02
N PRO A 295 -41.35 -18.09 -7.91
CA PRO A 295 -41.13 -18.87 -9.12
C PRO A 295 -40.18 -18.17 -10.11
N ASN A 296 -39.56 -18.97 -10.98
CA ASN A 296 -38.82 -18.49 -12.15
C ASN A 296 -39.63 -18.79 -13.41
N ILE A 297 -39.81 -17.79 -14.25
CA ILE A 297 -40.49 -17.88 -15.55
C ILE A 297 -39.50 -17.50 -16.66
N ASN A 298 -39.31 -18.42 -17.61
CA ASN A 298 -38.42 -18.20 -18.75
C ASN A 298 -39.20 -18.36 -20.08
N ALA A 299 -38.87 -17.51 -21.05
CA ALA A 299 -39.22 -17.75 -22.44
C ALA A 299 -38.13 -18.60 -23.07
N ASN A 300 -38.51 -19.61 -23.81
CA ASN A 300 -37.58 -20.51 -24.49
C ASN A 300 -37.94 -20.60 -25.98
N LEU A 301 -36.94 -20.64 -26.84
CA LEU A 301 -37.03 -20.91 -28.26
C LEU A 301 -35.98 -21.97 -28.60
N ILE A 302 -36.40 -22.99 -29.32
CA ILE A 302 -35.50 -24.00 -29.86
C ILE A 302 -35.72 -24.14 -31.36
N LEU A 303 -34.62 -24.18 -32.11
CA LEU A 303 -34.55 -24.61 -33.48
C LEU A 303 -33.79 -25.92 -33.49
N ASN A 304 -34.39 -27.01 -33.92
CA ASN A 304 -33.76 -28.34 -33.83
C ASN A 304 -33.71 -29.00 -35.21
N THR A 305 -32.59 -29.64 -35.48
CA THR A 305 -32.37 -30.55 -36.61
C THR A 305 -31.83 -31.86 -36.06
N GLU A 306 -32.45 -32.97 -36.38
CA GLU A 306 -32.09 -34.29 -35.84
C GLU A 306 -32.15 -35.37 -36.93
N TYR A 307 -31.17 -36.28 -36.89
CA TYR A 307 -31.05 -37.45 -37.72
C TYR A 307 -30.57 -38.65 -36.90
N PRO A 308 -31.14 -39.83 -37.02
CA PRO A 308 -32.45 -40.13 -37.64
C PRO A 308 -33.56 -39.69 -36.68
N ALA A 309 -34.59 -39.13 -37.24
CA ALA A 309 -35.87 -39.01 -36.54
C ALA A 309 -36.77 -40.15 -36.93
N GLN A 310 -37.31 -40.88 -35.96
CA GLN A 310 -38.31 -41.88 -36.17
C GLN A 310 -39.70 -41.23 -36.31
N TRP A 311 -40.11 -41.07 -37.56
CA TRP A 311 -41.51 -40.87 -37.87
C TRP A 311 -42.05 -42.14 -38.55
N PRO A 312 -43.27 -42.57 -38.31
CA PRO A 312 -43.64 -43.98 -38.46
C PRO A 312 -43.10 -44.58 -39.77
N ASN A 313 -42.09 -45.46 -39.60
CA ASN A 313 -41.49 -46.30 -40.61
C ASN A 313 -40.44 -45.67 -41.58
N TYR A 314 -40.01 -44.44 -41.38
CA TYR A 314 -38.97 -43.82 -42.28
C TYR A 314 -37.88 -43.14 -41.47
N VAL A 315 -36.64 -43.25 -41.96
CA VAL A 315 -35.47 -42.54 -41.46
C VAL A 315 -35.35 -41.23 -42.17
N ASN A 316 -35.56 -40.15 -41.47
CA ASN A 316 -35.55 -38.80 -42.05
C ASN A 316 -34.77 -37.82 -41.19
N ILE A 317 -34.39 -36.67 -41.75
CA ILE A 317 -34.00 -35.49 -41.01
C ILE A 317 -35.27 -34.74 -40.65
N ILE A 318 -35.44 -34.46 -39.35
CA ILE A 318 -36.55 -33.62 -38.89
C ILE A 318 -35.99 -32.23 -38.52
N ASN A 319 -36.64 -31.21 -39.04
CA ASN A 319 -36.40 -29.84 -38.66
C ASN A 319 -37.71 -29.29 -38.05
N TYR A 320 -37.58 -28.74 -36.85
CA TYR A 320 -38.69 -28.07 -36.19
C TYR A 320 -38.22 -26.89 -35.35
N TRP A 321 -39.10 -25.98 -35.08
CA TRP A 321 -38.96 -24.98 -34.07
C TRP A 321 -40.03 -25.15 -32.98
N ALA A 322 -39.69 -24.77 -31.75
CA ALA A 322 -40.63 -24.71 -30.65
C ALA A 322 -40.39 -23.46 -29.83
N ALA A 323 -41.44 -22.74 -29.52
CA ALA A 323 -41.40 -21.61 -28.61
C ALA A 323 -42.37 -21.87 -27.44
N GLY A 324 -41.94 -21.51 -26.25
CA GLY A 324 -42.75 -21.77 -25.06
C GLY A 324 -42.31 -20.95 -23.84
N ILE A 325 -43.12 -21.00 -22.81
CA ILE A 325 -42.84 -20.42 -21.48
C ILE A 325 -42.73 -21.59 -20.49
N SER A 326 -41.64 -21.59 -19.73
CA SER A 326 -41.41 -22.52 -18.64
C SER A 326 -41.56 -21.84 -17.30
N LEU A 327 -42.25 -22.45 -16.35
CA LEU A 327 -42.35 -22.03 -14.95
C LEU A 327 -41.65 -23.09 -14.09
N ASN A 328 -40.69 -22.64 -13.29
CA ASN A 328 -40.04 -23.48 -12.29
C ASN A 328 -40.25 -22.86 -10.92
N TRP A 329 -40.87 -23.60 -9.99
CA TRP A 329 -41.11 -23.17 -8.62
C TRP A 329 -40.70 -24.28 -7.67
N ASP A 330 -39.63 -24.02 -6.93
CA ASP A 330 -39.15 -24.93 -5.89
C ASP A 330 -39.98 -24.75 -4.60
N ILE A 331 -41.00 -25.57 -4.45
CA ILE A 331 -41.88 -25.54 -3.27
C ILE A 331 -41.14 -25.96 -2.01
N SER A 332 -40.08 -26.78 -2.11
CA SER A 332 -39.25 -27.17 -0.97
C SER A 332 -38.55 -25.98 -0.32
N SER A 333 -38.37 -24.88 -1.05
CA SER A 333 -37.79 -23.62 -0.57
C SER A 333 -38.52 -23.09 0.67
N PHE A 334 -39.83 -23.31 0.83
CA PHE A 334 -40.59 -22.83 1.97
C PHE A 334 -40.14 -23.40 3.33
N TYR A 335 -39.47 -24.53 3.34
CA TYR A 335 -38.91 -25.11 4.57
C TYR A 335 -37.36 -25.13 4.57
N THR A 336 -36.69 -25.22 3.43
CA THR A 336 -35.22 -25.30 3.35
C THR A 336 -34.58 -23.95 3.55
N ILE A 337 -35.12 -22.85 3.03
CA ILE A 337 -34.52 -21.50 3.05
C ILE A 337 -34.61 -20.86 4.47
N LYS A 338 -35.48 -21.32 5.37
CA LYS A 338 -35.66 -20.70 6.70
C LYS A 338 -34.37 -20.56 7.50
N HIS A 339 -33.52 -21.59 7.50
CA HIS A 339 -32.24 -21.54 8.22
C HIS A 339 -31.25 -20.57 7.59
N ARG A 340 -31.22 -20.50 6.25
CA ARG A 340 -30.38 -19.55 5.52
C ARG A 340 -30.82 -18.11 5.79
N ILE A 341 -32.11 -17.82 5.80
CA ILE A 341 -32.64 -16.49 6.17
C ILE A 341 -32.22 -16.09 7.59
N ARG A 342 -32.25 -17.04 8.55
CA ARG A 342 -31.77 -16.75 9.92
C ARG A 342 -30.28 -16.45 9.93
N GLY A 343 -29.46 -17.21 9.19
CA GLY A 343 -28.03 -16.94 9.02
C GLY A 343 -27.78 -15.59 8.42
N ASP A 344 -28.50 -15.24 7.33
CA ASP A 344 -28.35 -13.94 6.67
C ASP A 344 -28.74 -12.75 7.58
N LYS A 345 -29.79 -12.93 8.43
CA LYS A 345 -30.13 -11.92 9.46
C LYS A 345 -28.99 -11.73 10.46
N MET A 346 -28.40 -12.84 10.96
CA MET A 346 -27.25 -12.77 11.87
C MET A 346 -26.03 -12.09 11.19
N GLN A 347 -25.89 -12.25 9.86
CA GLN A 347 -24.85 -11.56 9.11
C GLN A 347 -25.10 -10.05 9.03
N VAL A 348 -26.36 -9.61 8.91
CA VAL A 348 -26.72 -8.17 9.01
C VAL A 348 -26.38 -7.64 10.41
N ASP A 349 -26.77 -8.38 11.48
CA ASP A 349 -26.45 -7.99 12.85
C ASP A 349 -24.93 -7.90 13.06
N LYS A 350 -24.16 -8.86 12.53
CA LYS A 350 -22.70 -8.86 12.56
C LYS A 350 -22.11 -7.63 11.84
N SER A 351 -22.69 -7.24 10.70
CA SER A 351 -22.23 -6.06 9.95
C SER A 351 -22.49 -4.75 10.70
N ASN A 352 -23.62 -4.67 11.44
CA ASN A 352 -23.89 -3.53 12.33
C ASN A 352 -22.87 -3.42 13.47
N ILE A 353 -22.53 -4.55 14.10
CA ILE A 353 -21.48 -4.59 15.15
C ILE A 353 -20.12 -4.18 14.55
N ALA A 354 -19.81 -4.61 13.32
CA ALA A 354 -18.58 -4.22 12.62
C ALA A 354 -18.50 -2.71 12.35
N LEU A 355 -19.61 -2.04 12.04
CA LEU A 355 -19.67 -0.59 11.91
C LEU A 355 -19.33 0.11 13.24
N GLU A 356 -19.90 -0.35 14.36
CA GLU A 356 -19.58 0.23 15.68
C GLU A 356 -18.11 -0.01 16.05
N ALA A 357 -17.57 -1.18 15.74
CA ALA A 357 -16.14 -1.46 15.92
C ALA A 357 -15.24 -0.53 15.06
N ALA A 358 -15.62 -0.27 13.80
CA ALA A 358 -14.91 0.65 12.93
C ALA A 358 -14.92 2.09 13.47
N LYS A 359 -16.07 2.55 13.99
CA LYS A 359 -16.18 3.87 14.64
C LYS A 359 -15.26 3.98 15.85
N ASN A 360 -15.24 2.96 16.72
CA ASN A 360 -14.36 2.92 17.90
C ASN A 360 -12.87 2.95 17.50
N GLN A 361 -12.50 2.23 16.43
CA GLN A 361 -11.14 2.24 15.92
C GLN A 361 -10.74 3.63 15.41
N ILE A 362 -11.58 4.27 14.60
CA ILE A 362 -11.34 5.61 14.06
C ILE A 362 -11.25 6.64 15.20
N GLU A 363 -12.11 6.54 16.20
CA GLU A 363 -12.03 7.39 17.39
C GLU A 363 -10.67 7.29 18.08
N ASN A 364 -10.15 6.07 18.26
CA ASN A 364 -8.83 5.83 18.84
C ASN A 364 -7.70 6.35 17.96
N GLU A 365 -7.79 6.18 16.63
CA GLU A 365 -6.81 6.72 15.67
C GLU A 365 -6.74 8.24 15.74
N VAL A 366 -7.88 8.91 15.70
CA VAL A 366 -7.97 10.37 15.80
C VAL A 366 -7.45 10.87 17.14
N LYS A 367 -7.85 10.26 18.26
CA LYS A 367 -7.36 10.61 19.60
C LYS A 367 -5.85 10.46 19.69
N THR A 368 -5.31 9.36 19.17
CA THR A 368 -3.87 9.08 19.17
C THR A 368 -3.11 10.12 18.34
N ALA A 369 -3.59 10.41 17.13
CA ALA A 369 -2.98 11.41 16.26
C ALA A 369 -3.05 12.82 16.89
N PHE A 370 -4.19 13.18 17.49
CA PHE A 370 -4.36 14.46 18.18
C PHE A 370 -3.41 14.62 19.36
N VAL A 371 -3.27 13.59 20.23
CA VAL A 371 -2.36 13.63 21.37
C VAL A 371 -0.91 13.79 20.91
N LYS A 372 -0.49 13.07 19.86
CA LYS A 372 0.86 13.20 19.29
C LYS A 372 1.10 14.59 18.67
N TYR A 373 0.11 15.15 17.99
CA TYR A 373 0.19 16.51 17.47
C TYR A 373 0.37 17.55 18.59
N GLU A 374 -0.42 17.49 19.66
CA GLU A 374 -0.33 18.37 20.80
C GLU A 374 0.99 18.20 21.59
N GLU A 375 1.49 16.96 21.71
CA GLU A 375 2.80 16.65 22.29
C GLU A 375 3.91 17.31 21.46
N SER A 376 3.92 17.14 20.13
CA SER A 376 4.91 17.74 19.24
C SER A 376 4.92 19.25 19.33
N LYS A 377 3.74 19.89 19.47
CA LYS A 377 3.61 21.34 19.64
C LYS A 377 4.25 21.82 20.95
N ARG A 378 4.05 21.09 22.04
CA ARG A 378 4.67 21.41 23.36
C ARG A 378 6.18 21.20 23.33
N ASN A 379 6.65 20.14 22.70
CA ASN A 379 8.06 19.80 22.62
C ASN A 379 8.89 20.90 21.97
N ILE A 380 8.38 21.60 20.95
CA ILE A 380 9.08 22.72 20.30
C ILE A 380 9.44 23.81 21.32
N THR A 381 8.51 24.18 22.21
CA THR A 381 8.76 25.23 23.21
C THR A 381 9.88 24.80 24.18
N THR A 382 9.86 23.55 24.61
CA THR A 382 10.89 22.97 25.49
C THR A 382 12.26 22.94 24.79
N TYR A 383 12.34 22.37 23.58
CA TYR A 383 13.61 22.26 22.86
C TYR A 383 14.19 23.61 22.39
N LYS A 384 13.34 24.63 22.13
CA LYS A 384 13.81 26.00 21.93
C LYS A 384 14.55 26.51 23.17
N LYS A 385 13.99 26.26 24.37
CA LYS A 385 14.64 26.65 25.62
C LYS A 385 15.92 25.84 25.87
N ASP A 386 15.94 24.54 25.55
CA ASP A 386 17.15 23.71 25.70
C ASP A 386 18.27 24.22 24.80
N VAL A 387 18.00 24.62 23.55
CA VAL A 387 18.99 25.22 22.65
C VAL A 387 19.53 26.55 23.24
N GLU A 388 18.67 27.40 23.76
CA GLU A 388 19.09 28.68 24.40
C GLU A 388 20.03 28.43 25.59
N LEU A 389 19.65 27.51 26.49
CA LEU A 389 20.42 27.15 27.68
C LEU A 389 21.74 26.47 27.31
N SER A 390 21.71 25.49 26.41
CA SER A 390 22.91 24.78 25.95
C SER A 390 23.87 25.70 25.20
N LEU A 391 23.37 26.66 24.41
CA LEU A 391 24.19 27.65 23.73
C LEU A 391 24.87 28.61 24.73
N SER A 392 24.12 29.04 25.75
CA SER A 392 24.68 29.89 26.85
C SER A 392 25.77 29.16 27.62
N ASN A 393 25.51 27.91 28.01
CA ASN A 393 26.50 27.06 28.68
C ASN A 393 27.75 26.86 27.81
N TYR A 394 27.56 26.49 26.53
CA TYR A 394 28.69 26.33 25.62
C TYR A 394 29.54 27.59 25.49
N LYS A 395 28.92 28.79 25.40
CA LYS A 395 29.66 30.06 25.33
C LYS A 395 30.50 30.31 26.61
N ILE A 396 29.94 30.04 27.79
CA ILE A 396 30.62 30.21 29.07
C ILE A 396 31.80 29.22 29.19
N VAL A 397 31.54 27.94 28.89
CA VAL A 397 32.59 26.91 29.00
C VAL A 397 33.67 27.16 27.96
N LYS A 398 33.31 27.55 26.74
CA LYS A 398 34.26 27.91 25.69
C LYS A 398 35.16 29.09 26.13
N SER A 399 34.60 30.17 26.66
CA SER A 399 35.38 31.32 27.15
C SER A 399 36.31 30.91 28.28
N ARG A 400 35.89 30.06 29.22
CA ARG A 400 36.75 29.54 30.29
C ARG A 400 37.87 28.66 29.75
N TYR A 401 37.54 27.77 28.78
CA TYR A 401 38.53 26.90 28.18
C TYR A 401 39.56 27.70 27.35
N ASP A 402 39.15 28.70 26.60
CA ASP A 402 40.06 29.58 25.81
C ASP A 402 41.01 30.39 26.72
N ASN A 403 40.68 30.57 28.02
CA ASN A 403 41.50 31.22 29.03
C ASN A 403 42.15 30.23 30.05
N ASP A 404 42.18 28.95 29.73
CA ASP A 404 42.76 27.85 30.53
C ASP A 404 42.10 27.64 31.93
N PHE A 405 40.82 28.08 32.10
CA PHE A 405 40.01 27.90 33.33
C PHE A 405 39.00 26.76 33.26
N ALA A 406 38.96 25.98 32.20
CA ALA A 406 38.12 24.79 32.08
C ALA A 406 38.88 23.67 31.36
N LEU A 407 38.50 22.42 31.64
CA LEU A 407 39.08 21.24 31.03
C LEU A 407 38.49 21.05 29.61
N ILE A 408 39.22 20.35 28.75
CA ILE A 408 38.74 19.95 27.42
C ILE A 408 37.50 19.04 27.54
N SER A 409 37.41 18.23 28.61
CA SER A 409 36.22 17.41 28.92
C SER A 409 34.95 18.25 29.03
N ASP A 410 35.02 19.38 29.75
CA ASP A 410 33.88 20.28 29.95
C ASP A 410 33.45 20.92 28.63
N MET A 411 34.43 21.26 27.78
CA MET A 411 34.19 21.82 26.47
C MET A 411 33.54 20.83 25.52
N VAL A 412 34.03 19.57 25.50
CA VAL A 412 33.46 18.49 24.70
C VAL A 412 32.03 18.18 25.14
N ASP A 413 31.78 18.12 26.44
CA ASP A 413 30.44 17.83 26.97
C ASP A 413 29.44 18.96 26.70
N ALA A 414 29.87 20.24 26.81
CA ALA A 414 29.03 21.39 26.47
C ALA A 414 28.68 21.44 24.98
N GLU A 415 29.63 21.06 24.11
CA GLU A 415 29.39 20.97 22.65
C GLU A 415 28.43 19.85 22.28
N LEU A 416 28.58 18.66 22.91
CA LEU A 416 27.65 17.53 22.72
C LEU A 416 26.23 17.89 23.17
N GLN A 417 26.07 18.56 24.31
CA GLN A 417 24.79 19.04 24.81
C GLN A 417 24.15 20.02 23.81
N LEU A 418 24.89 20.98 23.31
CA LEU A 418 24.39 21.95 22.31
C LEU A 418 24.02 21.26 21.00
N ASN A 419 24.83 20.32 20.51
CA ASN A 419 24.54 19.55 19.32
C ASN A 419 23.24 18.77 19.47
N ASN A 420 23.08 18.03 20.58
CA ASN A 420 21.88 17.25 20.86
C ASN A 420 20.64 18.13 20.97
N ALA A 421 20.74 19.30 21.63
CA ALA A 421 19.64 20.26 21.72
C ALA A 421 19.23 20.79 20.34
N LYS A 422 20.17 21.12 19.47
CA LYS A 422 19.90 21.57 18.09
C LYS A 422 19.23 20.48 17.26
N ILE A 423 19.73 19.25 17.31
CA ILE A 423 19.11 18.10 16.61
C ILE A 423 17.71 17.85 17.12
N SER A 424 17.48 17.90 18.44
CA SER A 424 16.16 17.73 19.04
C SER A 424 15.17 18.80 18.57
N LEU A 425 15.60 20.05 18.45
CA LEU A 425 14.76 21.14 17.94
C LEU A 425 14.43 20.96 16.45
N VAL A 426 15.40 20.56 15.62
CA VAL A 426 15.20 20.22 14.22
C VAL A 426 14.16 19.12 14.09
N ASN A 427 14.33 18.05 14.87
CA ASN A 427 13.39 16.92 14.88
C ASN A 427 12.00 17.37 15.29
N ALA A 428 11.86 18.13 16.39
CA ALA A 428 10.56 18.59 16.88
C ALA A 428 9.79 19.46 15.87
N ASN A 429 10.48 20.34 15.14
CA ASN A 429 9.85 21.16 14.10
C ASN A 429 9.29 20.31 12.95
N LEU A 430 10.04 19.31 12.48
CA LEU A 430 9.59 18.44 11.39
C LEU A 430 8.58 17.39 11.87
N ASP A 431 8.74 16.89 13.09
CA ASP A 431 7.77 15.99 13.72
C ASP A 431 6.40 16.68 13.91
N LEU A 432 6.34 17.98 14.23
CA LEU A 432 5.09 18.71 14.27
C LEU A 432 4.37 18.68 12.91
N ILE A 433 5.10 18.90 11.82
CA ILE A 433 4.53 18.85 10.47
C ILE A 433 4.03 17.44 10.15
N ILE A 434 4.82 16.42 10.44
CA ILE A 434 4.45 15.01 10.24
C ILE A 434 3.18 14.68 11.04
N GLN A 435 3.11 15.04 12.32
CA GLN A 435 1.95 14.77 13.17
C GLN A 435 0.71 15.56 12.74
N TYR A 436 0.88 16.77 12.22
CA TYR A 436 -0.23 17.51 11.62
C TYR A 436 -0.84 16.78 10.44
N TYR A 437 -0.03 16.35 9.47
CA TYR A 437 -0.53 15.59 8.31
C TYR A 437 -1.09 14.22 8.71
N SER A 438 -0.49 13.56 9.70
CA SER A 438 -1.02 12.31 10.26
C SER A 438 -2.40 12.52 10.91
N LEU A 439 -2.62 13.66 11.56
CA LEU A 439 -3.92 14.04 12.11
C LEU A 439 -4.91 14.33 10.98
N GLN A 440 -4.51 15.06 9.92
CA GLN A 440 -5.36 15.29 8.75
C GLN A 440 -5.76 13.97 8.07
N PHE A 441 -4.84 13.01 7.98
CA PHE A 441 -5.13 11.66 7.50
C PHE A 441 -6.14 10.95 8.40
N ALA A 442 -5.95 10.96 9.72
CA ALA A 442 -6.88 10.37 10.68
C ALA A 442 -8.27 10.98 10.62
N MET A 443 -8.37 12.28 10.27
CA MET A 443 -9.64 13.00 10.04
C MET A 443 -10.26 12.73 8.65
N GLY A 444 -9.57 12.04 7.74
CA GLY A 444 -10.04 11.79 6.37
C GLY A 444 -9.95 13.01 5.45
N LYS A 445 -9.00 13.91 5.68
CA LYS A 445 -8.80 15.16 4.90
C LYS A 445 -7.62 15.13 3.94
N LEU A 446 -6.94 14.00 3.78
CA LEU A 446 -5.79 13.85 2.88
C LEU A 446 -6.18 13.34 1.48
#